data_ec056b78671afb29895faefd77a3f352
#
_entry.id   ec056b78671afb29895faefd77a3f352
#
_cell.length_a   1.000
_cell.length_b   1.000
_cell.length_c   1.000
_cell.angle_alpha   90.00
_cell.angle_beta   90.00
_cell.angle_gamma   90.00
#
_symmetry.space_group_name_H-M   'P 1'
#
loop_
_entity.id
_entity.type
_entity.pdbx_description
1 polymer ?
#
loop_
_entity_poly.entity_id
_entity_poly.type
_entity_poly.pdbx_seq_one_letter_code
_entity_poly.pdbx_strand_id
1 'polypeptide(L)'
;MGYGMFIDVIIVALITYYCLILQNGEFPSDAGVIPRSVRRIFDILEAQQAEYSMKVQFLELYNEEITDLLAPEECSKFIDDKSKKPLALMEDGKGGVFVRGLEEEIVRTADEIYKILETGSAKRRTAETLLNKQSSRSHSIFCITIHIKEYTPEGEEMIKCGKLNLVDLAGSENISRSGAREV
;
A
#
# COMPACT_ATOMS: atom_id res chain seq x y z
N MET A 1 -21.90 -0.68 -22.71
CA MET A 1 -20.74 0.04 -22.10
C MET A 1 -21.13 0.34 -20.66
N GLY A 2 -20.77 -0.55 -19.72
CA GLY A 2 -21.10 -0.39 -18.31
C GLY A 2 -20.29 0.77 -17.72
N TYR A 3 -20.95 1.77 -17.19
CA TYR A 3 -20.33 2.84 -16.42
C TYR A 3 -19.92 2.27 -15.06
N GLY A 4 -18.66 1.90 -14.91
CA GLY A 4 -18.11 1.54 -13.62
C GLY A 4 -18.05 2.78 -12.71
N MET A 5 -18.65 2.73 -11.53
CA MET A 5 -18.46 3.76 -10.51
C MET A 5 -17.08 3.58 -9.89
N PHE A 6 -16.24 4.58 -10.04
CA PHE A 6 -14.91 4.61 -9.42
C PHE A 6 -14.97 5.45 -8.14
N ILE A 7 -14.55 4.87 -7.01
CA ILE A 7 -14.44 5.58 -5.73
C ILE A 7 -12.97 5.53 -5.29
N ASP A 8 -12.33 6.67 -5.22
CA ASP A 8 -10.97 6.82 -4.69
C ASP A 8 -11.05 7.41 -3.28
N VAL A 9 -10.49 6.70 -2.30
CA VAL A 9 -10.46 7.13 -0.90
C VAL A 9 -9.00 7.18 -0.45
N ILE A 10 -8.56 8.36 -0.01
CA ILE A 10 -7.24 8.55 0.58
C ILE A 10 -7.40 8.71 2.09
N ILE A 11 -6.84 7.78 2.86
CA ILE A 11 -6.76 7.89 4.32
C ILE A 11 -5.30 8.17 4.67
N VAL A 12 -5.04 9.39 5.15
CA VAL A 12 -3.73 9.73 5.75
C VAL A 12 -3.78 9.22 7.19
N ALA A 13 -3.00 8.19 7.48
CA ALA A 13 -2.89 7.61 8.81
C ALA A 13 -1.43 7.71 9.26
N LEU A 14 -1.22 8.18 10.48
CA LEU A 14 0.03 7.92 11.19
C LEU A 14 0.06 6.41 11.47
N ILE A 15 0.79 5.68 10.63
CA ILE A 15 0.95 4.24 10.78
C ILE A 15 2.02 4.02 11.83
N THR A 16 1.60 4.03 13.09
CA THR A 16 2.45 3.51 14.15
C THR A 16 2.50 2.00 13.98
N TYR A 17 3.60 1.50 13.47
CA TYR A 17 3.86 0.09 13.31
C TYR A 17 3.95 -0.59 14.68
N TYR A 18 2.82 -1.04 15.20
CA TYR A 18 2.84 -2.10 16.20
C TYR A 18 2.87 -3.44 15.47
N CYS A 19 3.86 -4.23 15.85
CA CYS A 19 4.07 -5.59 15.39
C CYS A 19 2.73 -6.34 15.33
N LEU A 20 2.33 -6.79 14.13
CA LEU A 20 1.13 -7.60 13.91
C LEU A 20 1.33 -8.99 14.50
N ILE A 21 1.31 -9.11 15.81
CA ILE A 21 1.24 -10.41 16.48
C ILE A 21 -0.23 -10.70 16.71
N LEU A 22 -0.80 -11.56 15.85
CA LEU A 22 -2.10 -12.14 16.10
C LEU A 22 -2.02 -12.98 17.39
N GLN A 23 -2.68 -12.53 18.45
CA GLN A 23 -2.88 -13.33 19.64
C GLN A 23 -4.23 -14.06 19.49
N ASN A 24 -4.18 -15.37 19.36
CA ASN A 24 -5.38 -16.23 19.21
C ASN A 24 -6.29 -15.91 17.99
N GLY A 25 -5.72 -15.39 16.89
CA GLY A 25 -6.49 -15.06 15.69
C GLY A 25 -7.24 -13.73 15.75
N GLU A 26 -7.13 -12.98 16.85
CA GLU A 26 -7.70 -11.65 17.01
C GLU A 26 -6.60 -10.58 17.08
N PHE A 27 -6.93 -9.40 16.56
CA PHE A 27 -6.02 -8.25 16.71
C PHE A 27 -6.10 -7.70 18.13
N PRO A 28 -4.97 -7.22 18.67
CA PRO A 28 -4.99 -6.44 19.91
C PRO A 28 -5.94 -5.24 19.76
N SER A 29 -6.55 -4.81 20.85
CA SER A 29 -7.47 -3.66 20.86
C SER A 29 -6.82 -2.35 20.36
N ASP A 30 -5.51 -2.28 20.39
CA ASP A 30 -4.65 -1.19 19.93
C ASP A 30 -4.10 -1.37 18.50
N ALA A 31 -4.58 -2.38 17.75
CA ALA A 31 -4.19 -2.59 16.37
C ALA A 31 -4.39 -1.31 15.53
N GLY A 32 -3.40 -1.00 14.70
CA GLY A 32 -3.39 0.20 13.85
C GLY A 32 -4.57 0.28 12.86
N VAL A 33 -4.68 1.39 12.17
CA VAL A 33 -5.77 1.65 11.19
C VAL A 33 -5.76 0.64 10.05
N ILE A 34 -4.59 0.27 9.53
CA ILE A 34 -4.48 -0.64 8.39
C ILE A 34 -5.12 -2.01 8.69
N PRO A 35 -4.70 -2.76 9.72
CA PRO A 35 -5.29 -4.07 9.97
C PRO A 35 -6.80 -3.99 10.24
N ARG A 36 -7.27 -2.99 10.93
CA ARG A 36 -8.71 -2.78 11.17
C ARG A 36 -9.48 -2.49 9.88
N SER A 37 -8.93 -1.66 8.99
CA SER A 37 -9.54 -1.36 7.69
C SER A 37 -9.59 -2.59 6.79
N VAL A 38 -8.48 -3.34 6.72
CA VAL A 38 -8.41 -4.59 5.96
C VAL A 38 -9.47 -5.58 6.46
N ARG A 39 -9.53 -5.84 7.77
CA ARG A 39 -10.53 -6.74 8.34
C ARG A 39 -11.94 -6.31 7.98
N ARG A 40 -12.24 -5.00 8.16
CA ARG A 40 -13.57 -4.47 7.85
C ARG A 40 -13.97 -4.62 6.38
N ILE A 41 -13.01 -4.49 5.45
CA ILE A 41 -13.25 -4.73 4.03
C ILE A 41 -13.67 -6.17 3.80
N PHE A 42 -12.91 -7.14 4.31
CA PHE A 42 -13.23 -8.56 4.15
C PHE A 42 -14.55 -8.94 4.81
N ASP A 43 -14.82 -8.46 6.02
CA ASP A 43 -16.11 -8.69 6.71
C ASP A 43 -17.30 -8.23 5.86
N ILE A 44 -17.18 -7.08 5.17
CA ILE A 44 -18.23 -6.55 4.30
C ILE A 44 -18.37 -7.41 3.04
N LEU A 45 -17.26 -7.76 2.39
CA LEU A 45 -17.27 -8.59 1.18
C LEU A 45 -17.87 -9.98 1.44
N GLU A 46 -17.51 -10.59 2.57
CA GLU A 46 -18.05 -11.87 3.01
C GLU A 46 -19.55 -11.77 3.34
N ALA A 47 -19.97 -10.74 4.11
CA ALA A 47 -21.37 -10.54 4.45
C ALA A 47 -22.26 -10.33 3.23
N GLN A 48 -21.73 -9.71 2.18
CA GLN A 48 -22.42 -9.47 0.92
C GLN A 48 -22.32 -10.66 -0.06
N GLN A 49 -21.53 -11.69 0.27
CA GLN A 49 -21.18 -12.78 -0.65
C GLN A 49 -20.72 -12.26 -2.02
N ALA A 50 -19.95 -11.17 -2.00
CA ALA A 50 -19.54 -10.45 -3.19
C ALA A 50 -18.55 -11.27 -4.03
N GLU A 51 -18.73 -11.28 -5.33
CA GLU A 51 -17.69 -11.73 -6.27
C GLU A 51 -16.74 -10.57 -6.51
N TYR A 52 -15.48 -10.72 -6.08
CA TYR A 52 -14.49 -9.63 -6.15
C TYR A 52 -13.11 -10.10 -6.58
N SER A 53 -12.32 -9.15 -7.03
CA SER A 53 -10.88 -9.28 -7.25
C SER A 53 -10.18 -8.13 -6.52
N MET A 54 -9.15 -8.45 -5.76
CA MET A 54 -8.40 -7.47 -4.97
C MET A 54 -6.93 -7.53 -5.33
N LYS A 55 -6.32 -6.36 -5.46
CA LYS A 55 -4.88 -6.18 -5.68
C LYS A 55 -4.32 -5.18 -4.69
N VAL A 56 -3.08 -5.39 -4.29
CA VAL A 56 -2.35 -4.48 -3.42
C VAL A 56 -1.03 -4.06 -4.04
N GLN A 57 -0.60 -2.85 -3.71
CA GLN A 57 0.70 -2.28 -4.03
C GLN A 57 1.26 -1.67 -2.75
N PHE A 58 2.58 -1.72 -2.58
CA PHE A 58 3.22 -1.13 -1.43
C PHE A 58 4.53 -0.44 -1.82
N LEU A 59 4.59 0.85 -1.62
CA LEU A 59 5.74 1.66 -2.02
C LEU A 59 6.23 2.57 -0.90
N GLU A 60 7.48 2.96 -0.98
CA GLU A 60 8.11 4.00 -0.16
C GLU A 60 8.58 5.13 -1.06
N LEU A 61 8.38 6.37 -0.61
CA LEU A 61 8.91 7.58 -1.25
C LEU A 61 9.92 8.21 -0.31
N TYR A 62 11.17 8.24 -0.72
CA TYR A 62 12.28 8.84 0.02
C TYR A 62 13.20 9.59 -0.92
N ASN A 63 13.53 10.84 -0.60
CA ASN A 63 14.45 11.68 -1.36
C ASN A 63 14.14 11.72 -2.87
N GLU A 64 12.85 11.93 -3.22
CA GLU A 64 12.31 11.94 -4.60
C GLU A 64 12.44 10.61 -5.36
N GLU A 65 12.85 9.54 -4.69
CA GLU A 65 12.93 8.20 -5.25
C GLU A 65 11.78 7.32 -4.75
N ILE A 66 11.23 6.51 -5.67
CA ILE A 66 10.17 5.55 -5.37
C ILE A 66 10.80 4.17 -5.27
N THR A 67 10.57 3.50 -4.15
CA THR A 67 10.98 2.12 -3.90
C THR A 67 9.76 1.21 -3.83
N ASP A 68 9.78 0.10 -4.57
CA ASP A 68 8.77 -0.94 -4.48
C ASP A 68 9.08 -1.88 -3.32
N LEU A 69 8.20 -1.90 -2.32
CA LEU A 69 8.36 -2.77 -1.15
C LEU A 69 7.91 -4.21 -1.40
N LEU A 70 7.23 -4.49 -2.53
CA LEU A 70 6.82 -5.84 -2.93
C LEU A 70 7.81 -6.52 -3.90
N ALA A 71 8.66 -5.75 -4.57
CA ALA A 71 9.61 -6.30 -5.54
C ALA A 71 10.50 -7.38 -4.91
N PRO A 72 10.75 -8.53 -5.57
CA PRO A 72 11.62 -9.58 -5.07
C PRO A 72 13.04 -9.07 -4.78
N GLU A 73 13.64 -9.51 -3.66
CA GLU A 73 15.01 -9.09 -3.27
C GLU A 73 16.09 -9.57 -4.27
N GLU A 74 15.85 -10.67 -4.96
CA GLU A 74 16.80 -11.25 -5.92
C GLU A 74 17.05 -10.34 -7.14
N CYS A 75 16.10 -9.50 -7.50
CA CYS A 75 16.26 -8.53 -8.57
C CYS A 75 17.27 -7.41 -8.25
N SER A 76 17.66 -7.22 -6.98
CA SER A 76 18.53 -6.11 -6.59
C SER A 76 20.03 -6.45 -6.62
N LYS A 77 20.41 -7.73 -6.55
CA LYS A 77 21.82 -8.15 -6.38
C LYS A 77 22.54 -8.63 -7.65
N PHE A 78 21.83 -9.02 -8.70
CA PHE A 78 22.42 -9.69 -9.88
C PHE A 78 22.08 -9.04 -11.23
N ILE A 79 21.27 -8.00 -11.28
CA ILE A 79 20.97 -7.30 -12.52
C ILE A 79 21.78 -6.00 -12.49
N ASP A 80 22.67 -5.87 -13.49
CA ASP A 80 23.37 -4.62 -13.77
C ASP A 80 22.38 -3.46 -13.68
N ASP A 81 22.68 -2.45 -12.87
CA ASP A 81 21.84 -1.29 -12.53
C ASP A 81 21.21 -0.58 -13.75
N LYS A 82 21.74 -0.87 -14.94
CA LYS A 82 21.29 -0.32 -16.23
C LYS A 82 20.06 -1.01 -16.82
N SER A 83 19.58 -2.15 -16.31
CA SER A 83 18.45 -2.88 -16.88
C SER A 83 17.12 -2.66 -16.12
N LYS A 84 17.15 -2.12 -14.90
CA LYS A 84 15.94 -1.74 -14.16
C LYS A 84 15.38 -0.46 -14.76
N LYS A 85 14.20 -0.57 -15.38
CA LYS A 85 13.43 0.64 -15.72
C LYS A 85 13.07 1.33 -14.41
N PRO A 86 13.43 2.61 -14.23
CA PRO A 86 13.07 3.33 -13.00
C PRO A 86 11.56 3.37 -12.87
N LEU A 87 11.08 3.24 -11.65
CA LEU A 87 9.69 3.48 -11.32
C LEU A 87 9.39 4.95 -11.67
N ALA A 88 8.36 5.19 -12.45
CA ALA A 88 8.03 6.52 -12.92
C ALA A 88 6.62 6.91 -12.53
N LEU A 89 6.48 8.08 -11.92
CA LEU A 89 5.19 8.70 -11.67
C LEU A 89 4.60 9.17 -13.00
N MET A 90 3.38 8.75 -13.30
CA MET A 90 2.68 9.04 -14.54
C MET A 90 1.29 9.59 -14.24
N GLU A 91 0.80 10.45 -15.12
CA GLU A 91 -0.61 10.87 -15.12
C GLU A 91 -1.38 10.05 -16.15
N ASP A 92 -2.59 9.63 -15.78
CA ASP A 92 -3.54 9.11 -16.76
C ASP A 92 -4.24 10.28 -17.47
N GLY A 93 -4.84 10.01 -18.63
CA GLY A 93 -5.53 11.06 -19.41
C GLY A 93 -6.80 11.65 -18.73
N LYS A 94 -7.09 11.25 -17.48
CA LYS A 94 -8.24 11.70 -16.67
C LYS A 94 -7.81 12.48 -15.42
N GLY A 95 -6.51 12.77 -15.26
CA GLY A 95 -5.95 13.45 -14.11
C GLY A 95 -5.66 12.56 -12.89
N GLY A 96 -5.75 11.23 -13.05
CA GLY A 96 -5.30 10.28 -12.04
C GLY A 96 -3.78 10.08 -12.11
N VAL A 97 -3.16 9.78 -10.98
CA VAL A 97 -1.72 9.55 -10.88
C VAL A 97 -1.44 8.09 -10.53
N PHE A 98 -0.48 7.48 -11.21
CA PHE A 98 -0.04 6.12 -10.94
C PHE A 98 1.47 5.96 -11.10
N VAL A 99 2.04 4.94 -10.48
CA VAL A 99 3.46 4.59 -10.61
C VAL A 99 3.58 3.44 -11.61
N ARG A 100 4.27 3.72 -12.73
CA ARG A 100 4.53 2.70 -13.75
C ARG A 100 5.65 1.77 -13.30
N GLY A 101 5.42 0.46 -13.43
CA GLY A 101 6.39 -0.58 -13.11
C GLY A 101 6.36 -1.04 -11.66
N LEU A 102 5.40 -0.55 -10.86
CA LEU A 102 5.16 -1.03 -9.50
C LEU A 102 4.53 -2.42 -9.53
N GLU A 103 5.02 -3.33 -8.69
CA GLU A 103 4.46 -4.68 -8.56
C GLU A 103 3.07 -4.65 -7.94
N GLU A 104 2.20 -5.53 -8.43
CA GLU A 104 0.85 -5.73 -7.91
C GLU A 104 0.69 -7.17 -7.42
N GLU A 105 0.30 -7.34 -6.16
CA GLU A 105 -0.01 -8.63 -5.58
C GLU A 105 -1.52 -8.86 -5.56
N ILE A 106 -1.98 -9.99 -6.11
CA ILE A 106 -3.37 -10.41 -6.03
C ILE A 106 -3.60 -11.07 -4.67
N VAL A 107 -4.60 -10.61 -3.94
CA VAL A 107 -4.93 -11.10 -2.61
C VAL A 107 -6.39 -11.57 -2.54
N ARG A 108 -6.63 -12.60 -1.75
CA ARG A 108 -7.94 -13.23 -1.55
C ARG A 108 -8.37 -13.27 -0.10
N THR A 109 -7.42 -13.07 0.82
CA THR A 109 -7.66 -13.15 2.26
C THR A 109 -6.98 -11.99 2.99
N ALA A 110 -7.50 -11.64 4.16
CA ALA A 110 -6.89 -10.64 5.03
C ALA A 110 -5.47 -11.05 5.46
N ASP A 111 -5.24 -12.34 5.71
CA ASP A 111 -3.95 -12.87 6.14
C ASP A 111 -2.87 -12.71 5.07
N GLU A 112 -3.22 -12.79 3.79
CA GLU A 112 -2.29 -12.50 2.69
C GLU A 112 -1.86 -11.03 2.72
N ILE A 113 -2.80 -10.11 2.95
CA ILE A 113 -2.46 -8.68 3.10
C ILE A 113 -1.55 -8.45 4.30
N TYR A 114 -1.80 -9.13 5.43
CA TYR A 114 -0.96 -8.96 6.62
C TYR A 114 0.47 -9.47 6.39
N LYS A 115 0.66 -10.57 5.68
CA LYS A 115 1.99 -11.06 5.28
C LYS A 115 2.71 -10.08 4.36
N ILE A 116 2.00 -9.48 3.41
CA ILE A 116 2.53 -8.45 2.51
C ILE A 116 2.98 -7.24 3.30
N LEU A 117 2.16 -6.75 4.22
CA LEU A 117 2.51 -5.64 5.11
C LEU A 117 3.73 -5.95 5.97
N GLU A 118 3.82 -7.14 6.54
CA GLU A 118 4.95 -7.57 7.35
C GLU A 118 6.24 -7.60 6.53
N THR A 119 6.19 -8.22 5.35
CA THR A 119 7.34 -8.33 4.43
C THR A 119 7.81 -6.96 3.95
N GLY A 120 6.92 -6.11 3.47
CA GLY A 120 7.27 -4.76 3.00
C GLY A 120 7.82 -3.89 4.12
N SER A 121 7.27 -4.01 5.33
CA SER A 121 7.76 -3.31 6.51
C SER A 121 9.13 -3.79 6.96
N ALA A 122 9.43 -5.08 6.83
CA ALA A 122 10.75 -5.62 7.11
C ALA A 122 11.79 -5.05 6.13
N LYS A 123 11.46 -4.95 4.84
CA LYS A 123 12.32 -4.32 3.82
C LYS A 123 12.59 -2.85 4.15
N ARG A 124 11.55 -2.09 4.49
CA ARG A 124 11.69 -0.69 4.91
C ARG A 124 12.65 -0.55 6.08
N ARG A 125 12.51 -1.36 7.15
CA ARG A 125 13.41 -1.37 8.31
C ARG A 125 14.86 -1.73 7.97
N THR A 126 15.07 -2.68 7.06
CA THR A 126 16.42 -3.06 6.63
C THR A 126 17.12 -1.92 5.90
N ALA A 127 16.41 -1.20 5.05
CA ALA A 127 16.91 0.01 4.40
C ALA A 127 17.27 1.11 5.41
N GLU A 128 16.48 1.28 6.47
CA GLU A 128 16.76 2.24 7.56
C GLU A 128 18.06 1.98 8.32
N THR A 129 18.36 0.72 8.62
CA THR A 129 19.60 0.35 9.34
C THR A 129 20.85 0.65 8.52
N LEU A 130 20.75 0.63 7.20
CA LEU A 130 21.84 0.91 6.26
C LEU A 130 22.04 2.41 6.00
N LEU A 131 21.03 3.27 6.17
CA LEU A 131 21.03 4.65 5.70
C LEU A 131 20.63 5.72 6.74
N ASN A 132 20.79 5.47 8.04
CA ASN A 132 20.51 6.42 9.13
C ASN A 132 19.01 6.89 9.25
N LYS A 133 18.20 6.16 10.03
CA LYS A 133 16.81 6.55 10.44
C LYS A 133 15.95 7.12 9.30
N GLN A 134 15.80 6.35 8.24
CA GLN A 134 15.06 6.76 7.04
C GLN A 134 13.54 6.85 7.24
N SER A 135 12.95 6.04 8.16
CA SER A 135 11.49 5.95 8.34
C SER A 135 10.83 7.26 8.75
N SER A 136 11.50 8.06 9.59
CA SER A 136 10.97 9.37 9.98
C SER A 136 11.02 10.41 8.86
N ARG A 137 11.67 10.10 7.72
CA ARG A 137 11.90 11.01 6.60
C ARG A 137 11.33 10.50 5.27
N SER A 138 10.72 9.33 5.28
CA SER A 138 10.09 8.72 4.10
C SER A 138 8.59 8.64 4.27
N HIS A 139 7.87 8.68 3.14
CA HIS A 139 6.45 8.38 3.10
C HIS A 139 6.27 6.93 2.67
N SER A 140 5.34 6.20 3.26
CA SER A 140 4.94 4.90 2.75
C SER A 140 3.48 4.90 2.33
N ILE A 141 3.18 4.24 1.23
CA ILE A 141 1.85 4.19 0.64
C ILE A 141 1.48 2.73 0.40
N PHE A 142 0.46 2.27 1.11
CA PHE A 142 -0.16 0.96 0.90
C PHE A 142 -1.49 1.15 0.18
N CYS A 143 -1.57 0.65 -1.03
CA CYS A 143 -2.73 0.82 -1.90
C CYS A 143 -3.48 -0.50 -2.06
N ILE A 144 -4.79 -0.48 -1.85
CA ILE A 144 -5.71 -1.59 -2.10
C ILE A 144 -6.65 -1.19 -3.23
N THR A 145 -6.69 -1.98 -4.29
CA THR A 145 -7.64 -1.82 -5.40
C THR A 145 -8.59 -3.01 -5.43
N ILE A 146 -9.89 -2.74 -5.41
CA ILE A 146 -10.95 -3.76 -5.36
C ILE A 146 -11.86 -3.58 -6.57
N HIS A 147 -12.12 -4.67 -7.28
CA HIS A 147 -13.15 -4.75 -8.31
C HIS A 147 -14.24 -5.69 -7.82
N ILE A 148 -15.46 -5.19 -7.71
CA ILE A 148 -16.63 -5.96 -7.28
C ILE A 148 -17.54 -6.13 -8.46
N LYS A 149 -17.92 -7.38 -8.75
CA LYS A 149 -18.87 -7.73 -9.79
C LYS A 149 -20.28 -7.71 -9.21
N GLU A 150 -21.16 -6.97 -9.83
CA GLU A 150 -22.58 -6.89 -9.50
C GLU A 150 -23.42 -7.04 -10.76
N TYR A 151 -24.71 -7.29 -10.56
CA TYR A 151 -25.68 -7.33 -11.65
C TYR A 151 -26.72 -6.23 -11.45
N THR A 152 -27.06 -5.53 -12.53
CA THR A 152 -28.16 -4.57 -12.51
C THR A 152 -29.50 -5.30 -12.39
N PRO A 153 -30.60 -4.60 -12.03
CA PRO A 153 -31.94 -5.19 -12.03
C PRO A 153 -32.33 -5.81 -13.37
N GLU A 154 -31.75 -5.30 -14.45
CA GLU A 154 -31.97 -5.78 -15.83
C GLU A 154 -31.12 -7.02 -16.17
N GLY A 155 -30.25 -7.47 -15.24
CA GLY A 155 -29.38 -8.63 -15.39
C GLY A 155 -28.07 -8.34 -16.13
N GLU A 156 -27.72 -7.08 -16.35
CA GLU A 156 -26.45 -6.70 -16.95
C GLU A 156 -25.30 -6.74 -15.91
N GLU A 157 -24.14 -7.24 -16.33
CA GLU A 157 -22.94 -7.25 -15.50
C GLU A 157 -22.36 -5.85 -15.34
N MET A 158 -22.11 -5.43 -14.12
CA MET A 158 -21.48 -4.17 -13.76
C MET A 158 -20.28 -4.42 -12.85
N ILE A 159 -19.15 -3.76 -13.12
CA ILE A 159 -17.98 -3.80 -12.28
C ILE A 159 -17.83 -2.46 -11.55
N LYS A 160 -17.87 -2.52 -10.22
CA LYS A 160 -17.52 -1.38 -9.36
C LYS A 160 -16.03 -1.47 -9.02
N CYS A 161 -15.32 -0.36 -9.15
CA CYS A 161 -13.93 -0.25 -8.78
C CYS A 161 -13.78 0.70 -7.59
N GLY A 162 -13.12 0.23 -6.53
CA GLY A 162 -12.74 1.03 -5.36
C GLY A 162 -11.24 1.01 -5.18
N LYS A 163 -10.66 2.15 -4.80
CA LYS A 163 -9.25 2.29 -4.45
C LYS A 163 -9.11 2.93 -3.08
N LEU A 164 -8.35 2.28 -2.20
CA LEU A 164 -8.02 2.77 -0.86
C LEU A 164 -6.51 2.96 -0.77
N ASN A 165 -6.07 4.18 -0.51
CA ASN A 165 -4.66 4.51 -0.28
C ASN A 165 -4.48 4.80 1.22
N LEU A 166 -3.66 4.00 1.89
CA LEU A 166 -3.26 4.17 3.28
C LEU A 166 -1.85 4.75 3.29
N VAL A 167 -1.73 6.00 3.75
CA VAL A 167 -0.49 6.78 3.63
C VAL A 167 0.07 7.06 5.02
N ASP A 168 1.33 6.68 5.22
CA ASP A 168 2.14 7.07 6.37
C ASP A 168 3.12 8.16 5.94
N LEU A 169 2.92 9.36 6.45
CA LEU A 169 3.73 10.51 6.07
C LEU A 169 5.03 10.56 6.86
N ALA A 170 6.08 11.10 6.23
CA ALA A 170 7.29 11.49 6.93
C ALA A 170 6.98 12.47 8.07
N GLY A 171 7.78 12.43 9.13
CA GLY A 171 7.64 13.33 10.26
C GLY A 171 7.65 14.80 9.82
N SER A 172 6.78 15.60 10.44
CA SER A 172 6.68 17.04 10.18
C SER A 172 7.61 17.89 11.05
N GLU A 173 8.52 17.26 11.80
CA GLU A 173 9.46 17.96 12.64
C GLU A 173 10.40 18.87 11.84
N ASN A 174 10.50 20.11 12.28
CA ASN A 174 11.37 21.08 11.65
C ASN A 174 12.83 20.71 11.89
N ILE A 175 13.61 20.47 10.82
CA ILE A 175 15.02 20.10 10.82
C ILE A 175 15.87 21.11 11.64
N SER A 176 15.48 22.39 11.66
CA SER A 176 16.16 23.42 12.45
C SER A 176 16.08 23.22 13.97
N ARG A 177 15.10 22.43 14.47
CA ARG A 177 14.98 22.07 15.89
C ARG A 177 15.76 20.82 16.29
N SER A 178 16.17 19.99 15.35
CA SER A 178 16.89 18.74 15.61
C SER A 178 18.40 18.93 15.79
N GLY A 179 18.92 20.16 15.69
CA GLY A 179 20.35 20.45 15.90
C GLY A 179 21.28 19.96 14.80
N ALA A 180 20.74 19.40 13.71
CA ALA A 180 21.53 19.05 12.55
C ALA A 180 21.94 20.32 11.81
N ARG A 181 23.12 20.86 12.14
CA ARG A 181 23.80 21.85 11.31
C ARG A 181 24.35 21.12 10.08
N GLU A 182 24.06 21.66 8.91
CA GLU A 182 24.80 21.30 7.69
C GLU A 182 26.32 21.44 7.98
N VAL A 183 27.07 20.39 7.69
CA VAL A 183 28.53 20.39 7.63
C VAL A 183 28.92 20.37 6.17
#